data_33cd4b110588c0239db01ff3246a4b12
#
_entry.id   33cd4b110588c0239db01ff3246a4b12
#
_cell.length_a   1.000
_cell.length_b   1.000
_cell.length_c   1.000
_cell.angle_alpha   90.00
_cell.angle_beta   90.00
_cell.angle_gamma   90.00
#
_symmetry.space_group_name_H-M   'P 1'
#
loop_
_entity.id
_entity.type
_entity.pdbx_description
1 polymer ?
#
loop_
_entity_poly.entity_id
_entity_poly.type
_entity_poly.pdbx_seq_one_letter_code
_entity_poly.pdbx_strand_id
1 'polypeptide(L)'
;MISAAVIEALKEIVPAERILFQEPMKLHTTFRIGGPADYLIYLENEDQLCRIQKYLRLVDVPYTVIGNGSNLLVSDDGYRGIVLVIGKYMSEITVKDCYLEAEAGALMSQVAKTAKEHGLTGLEFAAGIPGTVGGGAVMNAGAYGGEMSQVVSTVTVVNRNGEIMELDNGTMEFGYRTSVIQNQPFVVTKVTFRLEQGDPEQIAEKMADLAKRRREKQPLEYPSAGSTFKRPEGHFAGQLIMESGLRGYSVGGAKVSEKHCGFIINTGNATAEDVKDVIWEVRRRVKERFQVDLEPEIKFL
;
A
#
# COMPACT_ATOMS: atom_id res chain seq x y z
N MET A 1 -6.62 26.85 -1.08
CA MET A 1 -7.65 26.19 -1.92
C MET A 1 -7.13 26.09 -3.35
N ILE A 2 -7.34 24.95 -3.98
CA ILE A 2 -7.00 24.74 -5.39
C ILE A 2 -7.93 25.62 -6.25
N SER A 3 -7.36 26.38 -7.19
CA SER A 3 -8.15 27.29 -8.02
C SER A 3 -9.04 26.54 -9.02
N ALA A 4 -10.19 27.14 -9.36
CA ALA A 4 -11.08 26.56 -10.39
C ALA A 4 -10.37 26.36 -11.74
N ALA A 5 -9.45 27.26 -12.11
CA ALA A 5 -8.67 27.15 -13.33
C ALA A 5 -7.81 25.87 -13.39
N VAL A 6 -7.25 25.44 -12.25
CA VAL A 6 -6.50 24.17 -12.16
C VAL A 6 -7.42 22.99 -12.43
N ILE A 7 -8.61 23.00 -11.86
CA ILE A 7 -9.56 21.88 -12.05
C ILE A 7 -10.08 21.81 -13.48
N GLU A 8 -10.37 22.95 -14.10
CA GLU A 8 -10.77 22.97 -15.53
C GLU A 8 -9.65 22.44 -16.42
N ALA A 9 -8.39 22.80 -16.16
CA ALA A 9 -7.27 22.23 -16.92
C ALA A 9 -7.11 20.71 -16.70
N LEU A 10 -7.40 20.20 -15.52
CA LEU A 10 -7.37 18.76 -15.24
C LEU A 10 -8.51 18.00 -15.95
N LYS A 11 -9.67 18.62 -16.15
CA LYS A 11 -10.78 18.05 -16.94
C LYS A 11 -10.45 17.86 -18.42
N GLU A 12 -9.45 18.58 -18.95
CA GLU A 12 -8.92 18.37 -20.31
C GLU A 12 -7.98 17.14 -20.39
N ILE A 13 -7.62 16.56 -19.24
CA ILE A 13 -6.72 15.41 -19.17
C ILE A 13 -7.49 14.15 -18.77
N VAL A 14 -8.40 14.26 -17.80
CA VAL A 14 -9.20 13.14 -17.29
C VAL A 14 -10.69 13.46 -17.37
N PRO A 15 -11.55 12.46 -17.60
CA PRO A 15 -13.01 12.66 -17.59
C PRO A 15 -13.49 13.28 -16.28
N ALA A 16 -14.42 14.22 -16.38
CA ALA A 16 -14.90 14.98 -15.20
C ALA A 16 -15.46 14.07 -14.09
N GLU A 17 -16.08 12.95 -14.46
CA GLU A 17 -16.61 11.94 -13.52
C GLU A 17 -15.52 11.17 -12.74
N ARG A 18 -14.25 11.34 -13.13
CA ARG A 18 -13.08 10.81 -12.42
C ARG A 18 -12.50 11.78 -11.39
N ILE A 19 -12.99 13.02 -11.35
CA ILE A 19 -12.55 14.07 -10.44
C ILE A 19 -13.62 14.24 -9.36
N LEU A 20 -13.32 13.78 -8.15
CA LEU A 20 -14.21 13.86 -7.00
C LEU A 20 -13.79 15.04 -6.11
N PHE A 21 -14.74 15.83 -5.69
CA PHE A 21 -14.54 16.98 -4.81
C PHE A 21 -14.89 16.63 -3.37
N GLN A 22 -14.05 17.04 -2.39
CA GLN A 22 -14.24 16.79 -0.96
C GLN A 22 -14.51 15.31 -0.66
N GLU A 23 -13.76 14.43 -1.33
CA GLU A 23 -13.97 12.99 -1.25
C GLU A 23 -13.44 12.42 0.07
N PRO A 24 -14.28 11.75 0.88
CA PRO A 24 -13.86 11.19 2.16
C PRO A 24 -12.82 10.07 2.01
N MET A 25 -11.61 10.29 2.49
CA MET A 25 -10.50 9.33 2.36
C MET A 25 -10.73 8.01 3.09
N LYS A 26 -11.61 7.97 4.09
CA LYS A 26 -12.04 6.72 4.74
C LYS A 26 -12.64 5.70 3.77
N LEU A 27 -13.13 6.11 2.60
CA LEU A 27 -13.64 5.23 1.54
C LEU A 27 -12.52 4.64 0.67
N HIS A 28 -11.31 5.19 0.78
CA HIS A 28 -10.13 4.86 -0.03
C HIS A 28 -8.97 4.29 0.80
N THR A 29 -9.23 3.92 2.04
CA THR A 29 -8.27 3.24 2.92
C THR A 29 -8.85 1.96 3.50
N THR A 30 -8.01 0.94 3.67
CA THR A 30 -8.44 -0.30 4.36
C THR A 30 -8.65 -0.10 5.86
N PHE A 31 -8.08 0.96 6.43
CA PHE A 31 -8.33 1.36 7.81
C PHE A 31 -9.71 1.98 8.03
N ARG A 32 -10.34 2.47 6.93
CA ARG A 32 -11.62 3.19 6.96
C ARG A 32 -11.60 4.41 7.87
N ILE A 33 -10.46 5.11 7.89
CA ILE A 33 -10.23 6.36 8.61
C ILE A 33 -9.72 7.40 7.62
N GLY A 34 -10.10 8.66 7.82
CA GLY A 34 -9.63 9.81 7.06
C GLY A 34 -10.74 10.77 6.67
N GLY A 35 -10.48 12.06 6.88
CA GLY A 35 -11.30 13.18 6.43
C GLY A 35 -11.25 13.37 4.90
N PRO A 36 -11.83 14.45 4.36
CA PRO A 36 -11.94 14.66 2.93
C PRO A 36 -10.60 15.09 2.29
N ALA A 37 -10.28 14.55 1.11
CA ALA A 37 -9.33 15.17 0.20
C ALA A 37 -9.98 16.36 -0.53
N ASP A 38 -9.22 17.44 -0.79
CA ASP A 38 -9.78 18.55 -1.57
C ASP A 38 -10.27 18.06 -2.93
N TYR A 39 -9.45 17.23 -3.59
CA TYR A 39 -9.84 16.50 -4.80
C TYR A 39 -9.23 15.11 -4.82
N LEU A 40 -9.97 14.14 -5.36
CA LEU A 40 -9.48 12.80 -5.64
C LEU A 40 -9.70 12.51 -7.13
N ILE A 41 -8.66 12.01 -7.80
CA ILE A 41 -8.67 11.77 -9.25
C ILE A 41 -8.28 10.33 -9.53
N TYR A 42 -9.17 9.58 -10.19
CA TYR A 42 -8.84 8.26 -10.71
C TYR A 42 -8.14 8.38 -12.06
N LEU A 43 -6.97 7.77 -12.17
CA LEU A 43 -6.22 7.66 -13.43
C LEU A 43 -6.64 6.41 -14.20
N GLU A 44 -6.70 6.54 -15.52
CA GLU A 44 -7.09 5.46 -16.42
C GLU A 44 -5.91 4.94 -17.27
N ASN A 45 -4.84 5.71 -17.38
CA ASN A 45 -3.66 5.32 -18.15
C ASN A 45 -2.44 6.16 -17.79
N GLU A 46 -1.29 5.73 -18.29
CA GLU A 46 0.01 6.36 -18.06
C GLU A 46 0.12 7.78 -18.68
N ASP A 47 -0.51 8.02 -19.85
CA ASP A 47 -0.50 9.34 -20.49
C ASP A 47 -1.16 10.40 -19.59
N GLN A 48 -2.30 10.07 -18.99
CA GLN A 48 -2.96 10.97 -18.02
C GLN A 48 -2.02 11.31 -16.85
N LEU A 49 -1.32 10.31 -16.28
CA LEU A 49 -0.36 10.55 -15.20
C LEU A 49 0.78 11.48 -15.66
N CYS A 50 1.37 11.21 -16.82
CA CYS A 50 2.45 12.04 -17.39
C CYS A 50 2.03 13.49 -17.55
N ARG A 51 0.85 13.72 -18.12
CA ARG A 51 0.29 15.06 -18.33
C ARG A 51 -0.05 15.77 -17.03
N ILE A 52 -0.67 15.06 -16.08
CA ILE A 52 -1.01 15.61 -14.76
C ILE A 52 0.24 15.99 -13.99
N GLN A 53 1.26 15.14 -13.93
CA GLN A 53 2.51 15.45 -13.21
C GLN A 53 3.20 16.69 -13.78
N LYS A 54 3.30 16.80 -15.10
CA LYS A 54 3.82 18.01 -15.77
C LYS A 54 3.04 19.26 -15.36
N TYR A 55 1.72 19.17 -15.39
CA TYR A 55 0.85 20.29 -15.09
C TYR A 55 0.92 20.70 -13.61
N LEU A 56 0.75 19.75 -12.67
CA LEU A 56 0.77 20.03 -11.24
C LEU A 56 2.11 20.61 -10.77
N ARG A 57 3.21 20.19 -11.40
CA ARG A 57 4.53 20.79 -11.14
C ARG A 57 4.58 22.27 -11.56
N LEU A 58 3.95 22.64 -12.68
CA LEU A 58 3.95 24.03 -13.16
C LEU A 58 3.12 24.97 -12.27
N VAL A 59 2.03 24.44 -11.68
CA VAL A 59 1.11 25.23 -10.86
C VAL A 59 1.35 25.10 -9.36
N ASP A 60 2.38 24.35 -8.95
CA ASP A 60 2.81 24.11 -7.57
C ASP A 60 1.66 23.67 -6.64
N VAL A 61 0.80 22.76 -7.12
CA VAL A 61 -0.28 22.18 -6.33
C VAL A 61 0.20 20.91 -5.66
N PRO A 62 0.04 20.78 -4.32
CA PRO A 62 0.40 19.56 -3.61
C PRO A 62 -0.47 18.38 -4.07
N TYR A 63 0.17 17.24 -4.29
CA TYR A 63 -0.52 16.00 -4.61
C TYR A 63 0.18 14.79 -3.99
N THR A 64 -0.57 13.73 -3.83
CA THR A 64 -0.08 12.41 -3.44
C THR A 64 -0.65 11.35 -4.35
N VAL A 65 0.02 10.19 -4.45
CA VAL A 65 -0.43 9.05 -5.24
C VAL A 65 -0.71 7.88 -4.31
N ILE A 66 -1.87 7.27 -4.47
CA ILE A 66 -2.25 6.09 -3.70
C ILE A 66 -2.70 4.94 -4.62
N GLY A 67 -2.56 3.72 -4.13
CA GLY A 67 -3.22 2.54 -4.67
C GLY A 67 -4.47 2.21 -3.86
N ASN A 68 -4.51 1.02 -3.25
CA ASN A 68 -5.63 0.55 -2.41
C ASN A 68 -5.69 1.14 -0.99
N GLY A 69 -4.82 2.08 -0.64
CA GLY A 69 -4.78 2.70 0.70
C GLY A 69 -4.56 1.72 1.86
N SER A 70 -3.93 0.58 1.60
CA SER A 70 -3.80 -0.52 2.58
C SER A 70 -2.70 -0.35 3.62
N ASN A 71 -1.89 0.71 3.49
CA ASN A 71 -0.83 1.07 4.43
C ASN A 71 -0.90 2.55 4.85
N LEU A 72 -2.11 3.15 4.81
CA LEU A 72 -2.32 4.56 5.07
C LEU A 72 -3.17 4.81 6.31
N LEU A 73 -2.77 5.80 7.09
CA LEU A 73 -3.60 6.50 8.07
C LEU A 73 -3.74 7.95 7.60
N VAL A 74 -4.94 8.30 7.16
CA VAL A 74 -5.23 9.68 6.69
C VAL A 74 -5.80 10.49 7.84
N SER A 75 -5.34 11.75 7.98
CA SER A 75 -5.81 12.69 9.00
C SER A 75 -7.33 12.84 8.99
N ASP A 76 -7.91 13.11 10.17
CA ASP A 76 -9.34 13.43 10.31
C ASP A 76 -9.69 14.75 9.60
N ASP A 77 -8.73 15.70 9.49
CA ASP A 77 -8.87 16.92 8.69
C ASP A 77 -8.81 16.65 7.17
N GLY A 78 -8.41 15.45 6.77
CA GLY A 78 -8.25 15.04 5.38
C GLY A 78 -6.94 15.51 4.75
N TYR A 79 -6.91 15.59 3.41
CA TYR A 79 -5.73 15.96 2.64
C TYR A 79 -5.96 17.27 1.87
N ARG A 80 -5.12 18.29 2.13
CA ARG A 80 -5.18 19.60 1.44
C ARG A 80 -4.35 19.52 0.15
N GLY A 81 -4.99 19.07 -0.93
CA GLY A 81 -4.36 18.84 -2.22
C GLY A 81 -5.14 17.86 -3.09
N ILE A 82 -4.44 17.27 -4.06
CA ILE A 82 -5.00 16.31 -5.00
C ILE A 82 -4.49 14.90 -4.66
N VAL A 83 -5.41 13.97 -4.48
CA VAL A 83 -5.09 12.53 -4.36
C VAL A 83 -5.27 11.89 -5.73
N LEU A 84 -4.18 11.39 -6.31
CA LEU A 84 -4.20 10.61 -7.55
C LEU A 84 -4.33 9.12 -7.20
N VAL A 85 -5.31 8.45 -7.76
CA VAL A 85 -5.56 7.02 -7.50
C VAL A 85 -5.15 6.19 -8.71
N ILE A 86 -4.16 5.31 -8.52
CA ILE A 86 -3.82 4.25 -9.46
C ILE A 86 -4.47 2.96 -8.93
N GLY A 87 -5.60 2.60 -9.53
CA GLY A 87 -6.44 1.49 -9.07
C GLY A 87 -7.07 0.73 -10.23
N LYS A 88 -8.34 0.39 -10.10
CA LYS A 88 -9.11 -0.48 -11.01
C LYS A 88 -9.07 -0.14 -12.49
N TYR A 89 -8.75 1.10 -12.86
CA TYR A 89 -8.69 1.54 -14.26
C TYR A 89 -7.29 1.39 -14.87
N MET A 90 -6.27 1.13 -14.05
CA MET A 90 -4.90 0.80 -14.43
C MET A 90 -4.52 -0.52 -13.78
N SER A 91 -5.20 -1.61 -14.13
CA SER A 91 -5.10 -2.91 -13.45
C SER A 91 -5.01 -4.11 -14.40
N GLU A 92 -4.63 -3.88 -15.65
CA GLU A 92 -4.41 -4.94 -16.62
C GLU A 92 -3.26 -5.86 -16.17
N ILE A 93 -3.43 -7.16 -16.43
CA ILE A 93 -2.42 -8.19 -16.15
C ILE A 93 -2.27 -9.04 -17.39
N THR A 94 -1.05 -9.15 -17.90
CA THR A 94 -0.71 -9.98 -19.05
C THR A 94 0.36 -10.98 -18.70
N VAL A 95 0.31 -12.17 -19.33
CA VAL A 95 1.29 -13.23 -19.10
C VAL A 95 1.86 -13.66 -20.44
N LYS A 96 3.19 -13.74 -20.51
CA LYS A 96 3.93 -14.27 -21.63
C LYS A 96 5.08 -15.12 -21.15
N ASP A 97 5.04 -16.41 -21.43
CA ASP A 97 5.99 -17.41 -20.96
C ASP A 97 6.10 -17.38 -19.42
N CYS A 98 7.28 -17.11 -18.88
CA CYS A 98 7.54 -16.93 -17.43
C CYS A 98 7.49 -15.47 -16.98
N TYR A 99 7.06 -14.54 -17.82
CA TYR A 99 6.90 -13.15 -17.46
C TYR A 99 5.43 -12.81 -17.25
N LEU A 100 5.16 -12.15 -16.13
CA LEU A 100 3.86 -11.57 -15.82
C LEU A 100 4.02 -10.08 -15.70
N GLU A 101 3.35 -9.31 -16.54
CA GLU A 101 3.30 -7.86 -16.47
C GLU A 101 1.97 -7.43 -15.86
N ALA A 102 2.02 -6.52 -14.89
CA ALA A 102 0.83 -5.99 -14.23
C ALA A 102 0.93 -4.47 -14.11
N GLU A 103 -0.14 -3.79 -14.47
CA GLU A 103 -0.28 -2.37 -14.17
C GLU A 103 -0.33 -2.12 -12.65
N ALA A 104 0.14 -0.95 -12.23
CA ALA A 104 0.37 -0.63 -10.81
C ALA A 104 -0.91 -0.68 -9.94
N GLY A 105 -2.08 -0.50 -10.54
CA GLY A 105 -3.37 -0.59 -9.87
C GLY A 105 -3.92 -2.01 -9.70
N ALA A 106 -3.32 -3.02 -10.34
CA ALA A 106 -3.71 -4.41 -10.14
C ALA A 106 -3.50 -4.83 -8.67
N LEU A 107 -4.43 -5.60 -8.11
CA LEU A 107 -4.27 -6.09 -6.76
C LEU A 107 -3.24 -7.21 -6.69
N MET A 108 -2.41 -7.22 -5.67
CA MET A 108 -1.42 -8.28 -5.41
C MET A 108 -2.07 -9.68 -5.41
N SER A 109 -3.28 -9.79 -4.87
CA SER A 109 -4.04 -11.05 -4.87
C SER A 109 -4.49 -11.49 -6.26
N GLN A 110 -4.82 -10.55 -7.16
CA GLN A 110 -5.18 -10.85 -8.55
C GLN A 110 -3.96 -11.35 -9.33
N VAL A 111 -2.82 -10.66 -9.16
CA VAL A 111 -1.55 -11.06 -9.80
C VAL A 111 -1.13 -12.47 -9.36
N ALA A 112 -1.19 -12.78 -8.05
CA ALA A 112 -0.90 -14.10 -7.53
C ALA A 112 -1.87 -15.17 -8.07
N LYS A 113 -3.15 -14.85 -8.21
CA LYS A 113 -4.17 -15.72 -8.81
C LYS A 113 -3.87 -15.98 -10.28
N THR A 114 -3.56 -14.95 -11.06
CA THR A 114 -3.22 -15.07 -12.48
C THR A 114 -1.96 -15.91 -12.68
N ALA A 115 -0.92 -15.70 -11.86
CA ALA A 115 0.29 -16.53 -11.89
C ALA A 115 -0.04 -18.01 -11.66
N LYS A 116 -0.85 -18.34 -10.64
CA LYS A 116 -1.32 -19.69 -10.37
C LYS A 116 -2.08 -20.31 -11.57
N GLU A 117 -2.98 -19.55 -12.21
CA GLU A 117 -3.79 -19.99 -13.35
C GLU A 117 -2.92 -20.33 -14.58
N HIS A 118 -1.71 -19.76 -14.66
CA HIS A 118 -0.71 -20.05 -15.71
C HIS A 118 0.40 -21.02 -15.26
N GLY A 119 0.26 -21.65 -14.10
CA GLY A 119 1.26 -22.60 -13.57
C GLY A 119 2.59 -21.93 -13.20
N LEU A 120 2.57 -20.65 -12.85
CA LEU A 120 3.76 -19.87 -12.48
C LEU A 120 3.88 -19.77 -10.97
N THR A 121 5.02 -20.22 -10.41
CA THR A 121 5.36 -20.14 -8.99
C THR A 121 6.19 -18.89 -8.69
N GLY A 122 6.18 -18.44 -7.44
CA GLY A 122 6.96 -17.32 -6.91
C GLY A 122 6.10 -16.20 -6.31
N LEU A 123 4.80 -16.12 -6.66
CA LEU A 123 3.89 -15.07 -6.17
C LEU A 123 2.88 -15.55 -5.11
N GLU A 124 3.01 -16.75 -4.56
CA GLU A 124 2.05 -17.28 -3.59
C GLU A 124 1.95 -16.42 -2.32
N PHE A 125 3.07 -15.81 -1.90
CA PHE A 125 3.11 -14.90 -0.75
C PHE A 125 2.22 -13.66 -0.93
N ALA A 126 2.02 -13.24 -2.19
CA ALA A 126 1.29 -12.03 -2.55
C ALA A 126 -0.23 -12.18 -2.44
N ALA A 127 -0.74 -13.43 -2.49
CA ALA A 127 -2.17 -13.73 -2.54
C ALA A 127 -3.01 -13.11 -1.41
N GLY A 128 -2.40 -12.90 -0.26
CA GLY A 128 -3.09 -12.31 0.90
C GLY A 128 -2.75 -10.83 1.15
N ILE A 129 -1.88 -10.20 0.38
CA ILE A 129 -1.50 -8.80 0.59
C ILE A 129 -2.61 -7.88 0.02
N PRO A 130 -3.19 -6.97 0.83
CA PRO A 130 -4.35 -6.19 0.40
C PRO A 130 -4.01 -4.96 -0.46
N GLY A 131 -2.74 -4.79 -0.84
CA GLY A 131 -2.24 -3.66 -1.64
C GLY A 131 -2.35 -3.87 -3.14
N THR A 132 -2.05 -2.83 -3.89
CA THR A 132 -1.83 -2.88 -5.34
C THR A 132 -0.36 -3.22 -5.65
N VAL A 133 -0.10 -3.65 -6.86
CA VAL A 133 1.24 -3.97 -7.38
C VAL A 133 2.18 -2.77 -7.25
N GLY A 134 1.72 -1.56 -7.63
CA GLY A 134 2.53 -0.35 -7.47
C GLY A 134 2.90 -0.07 -6.02
N GLY A 135 1.93 -0.13 -5.09
CA GLY A 135 2.20 0.00 -3.66
C GLY A 135 3.12 -1.12 -3.13
N GLY A 136 2.97 -2.33 -3.68
CA GLY A 136 3.85 -3.47 -3.39
C GLY A 136 5.30 -3.20 -3.77
N ALA A 137 5.54 -2.65 -4.97
CA ALA A 137 6.88 -2.29 -5.44
C ALA A 137 7.50 -1.16 -4.60
N VAL A 138 6.71 -0.13 -4.26
CA VAL A 138 7.19 0.97 -3.38
C VAL A 138 7.69 0.45 -2.04
N MET A 139 6.98 -0.52 -1.45
CA MET A 139 7.24 -1.03 -0.10
C MET A 139 8.09 -2.31 -0.07
N ASN A 140 8.54 -2.82 -1.19
CA ASN A 140 9.06 -4.20 -1.26
C ASN A 140 8.15 -5.15 -0.47
N ALA A 141 6.88 -5.18 -0.84
CA ALA A 141 5.87 -5.91 -0.07
C ALA A 141 6.23 -7.39 0.03
N GLY A 142 6.12 -7.94 1.23
CA GLY A 142 6.45 -9.33 1.47
C GLY A 142 5.69 -9.93 2.65
N ALA A 143 5.52 -11.22 2.61
CA ALA A 143 4.87 -12.02 3.64
C ALA A 143 5.39 -13.47 3.61
N TYR A 144 5.51 -14.11 4.77
CA TYR A 144 5.84 -15.53 4.90
C TYR A 144 7.13 -15.98 4.17
N GLY A 145 8.13 -15.09 4.13
CA GLY A 145 9.44 -15.36 3.52
C GLY A 145 9.56 -15.03 2.03
N GLY A 146 8.44 -14.68 1.37
CA GLY A 146 8.47 -14.14 0.01
C GLY A 146 8.35 -12.62 0.01
N GLU A 147 8.95 -11.94 -0.96
CA GLU A 147 8.87 -10.50 -1.16
C GLU A 147 9.06 -10.09 -2.63
N MET A 148 8.71 -8.85 -2.97
CA MET A 148 8.74 -8.36 -4.34
C MET A 148 10.13 -8.44 -4.97
N SER A 149 11.19 -8.13 -4.21
CA SER A 149 12.58 -8.16 -4.69
C SER A 149 13.02 -9.50 -5.29
N GLN A 150 12.39 -10.60 -4.87
CA GLN A 150 12.74 -11.95 -5.33
C GLN A 150 12.18 -12.27 -6.72
N VAL A 151 11.14 -11.55 -7.15
CA VAL A 151 10.37 -11.89 -8.36
C VAL A 151 10.22 -10.74 -9.35
N VAL A 152 10.45 -9.49 -8.92
CA VAL A 152 10.40 -8.33 -9.81
C VAL A 152 11.60 -8.35 -10.76
N SER A 153 11.32 -8.23 -12.07
CA SER A 153 12.33 -8.04 -13.11
C SER A 153 12.56 -6.55 -13.36
N THR A 154 11.48 -5.83 -13.70
CA THR A 154 11.53 -4.38 -13.98
C THR A 154 10.31 -3.67 -13.41
N VAL A 155 10.45 -2.37 -13.18
CA VAL A 155 9.39 -1.47 -12.73
C VAL A 155 9.36 -0.25 -13.66
N THR A 156 8.22 -0.02 -14.32
CA THR A 156 8.00 1.20 -15.09
C THR A 156 7.51 2.30 -14.16
N VAL A 157 8.13 3.46 -14.27
CA VAL A 157 7.83 4.63 -13.44
C VAL A 157 7.69 5.88 -14.30
N VAL A 158 6.92 6.83 -13.80
CA VAL A 158 6.85 8.19 -14.34
C VAL A 158 7.55 9.12 -13.36
N ASN A 159 8.51 9.92 -13.84
CA ASN A 159 9.21 10.89 -13.02
C ASN A 159 8.45 12.24 -12.93
N ARG A 160 8.95 13.19 -12.12
CA ARG A 160 8.35 14.54 -11.96
C ARG A 160 8.18 15.32 -13.27
N ASN A 161 8.97 14.99 -14.30
CA ASN A 161 8.88 15.64 -15.61
C ASN A 161 7.80 15.01 -16.49
N GLY A 162 7.14 13.94 -16.01
CA GLY A 162 6.21 13.13 -16.79
C GLY A 162 6.94 12.31 -17.85
N GLU A 163 8.17 11.89 -17.61
CA GLU A 163 8.95 11.00 -18.46
C GLU A 163 8.86 9.59 -17.93
N ILE A 164 8.65 8.65 -18.83
CA ILE A 164 8.55 7.22 -18.52
C ILE A 164 9.95 6.64 -18.47
N MET A 165 10.23 5.88 -17.44
CA MET A 165 11.51 5.20 -17.22
C MET A 165 11.26 3.75 -16.79
N GLU A 166 12.16 2.86 -17.16
CA GLU A 166 12.17 1.49 -16.67
C GLU A 166 13.36 1.29 -15.72
N LEU A 167 13.10 0.78 -14.55
CA LEU A 167 14.07 0.48 -13.50
C LEU A 167 14.18 -1.05 -13.37
N ASP A 168 15.37 -1.60 -13.48
CA ASP A 168 15.62 -3.00 -13.18
C ASP A 168 15.61 -3.29 -11.68
N ASN A 169 15.63 -4.57 -11.31
CA ASN A 169 15.60 -5.01 -9.92
C ASN A 169 16.75 -4.40 -9.10
N GLY A 170 17.96 -4.29 -9.67
CA GLY A 170 19.12 -3.72 -8.99
C GLY A 170 18.94 -2.22 -8.70
N THR A 171 18.45 -1.48 -9.69
CA THR A 171 18.17 -0.04 -9.57
C THR A 171 17.05 0.28 -8.59
N MET A 172 16.14 -0.68 -8.34
CA MET A 172 15.06 -0.53 -7.36
C MET A 172 15.55 -0.46 -5.91
N GLU A 173 16.77 -0.87 -5.62
CA GLU A 173 17.37 -0.82 -4.26
C GLU A 173 16.42 -1.36 -3.18
N PHE A 174 15.81 -2.50 -3.46
CA PHE A 174 14.85 -3.12 -2.54
C PHE A 174 15.50 -3.47 -1.20
N GLY A 175 14.90 -3.03 -0.13
CA GLY A 175 15.24 -3.37 1.24
C GLY A 175 14.01 -3.73 2.06
N TYR A 176 14.19 -3.94 3.36
CA TYR A 176 13.05 -4.24 4.24
C TYR A 176 12.07 -3.07 4.29
N ARG A 177 10.90 -3.24 3.70
CA ARG A 177 9.83 -2.23 3.60
C ARG A 177 10.27 -0.93 2.93
N THR A 178 11.19 -1.01 1.98
CA THR A 178 11.70 0.14 1.23
C THR A 178 12.10 -0.21 -0.20
N SER A 179 12.11 0.81 -1.05
CA SER A 179 12.69 0.82 -2.39
C SER A 179 13.15 2.24 -2.72
N VAL A 180 13.89 2.41 -3.82
CA VAL A 180 14.33 3.71 -4.34
C VAL A 180 13.16 4.68 -4.55
N ILE A 181 11.98 4.17 -4.86
CA ILE A 181 10.76 4.96 -5.12
C ILE A 181 10.37 5.83 -3.92
N GLN A 182 10.63 5.38 -2.68
CA GLN A 182 10.28 6.17 -1.48
C GLN A 182 11.11 7.45 -1.34
N ASN A 183 12.29 7.49 -1.95
CA ASN A 183 13.25 8.58 -1.84
C ASN A 183 13.34 9.41 -3.12
N GLN A 184 12.65 9.01 -4.18
CA GLN A 184 12.63 9.68 -5.47
C GLN A 184 11.19 10.05 -5.85
N PRO A 185 11.00 11.12 -6.61
CA PRO A 185 9.67 11.54 -7.05
C PRO A 185 9.17 10.71 -8.23
N PHE A 186 9.17 9.40 -8.06
CA PHE A 186 8.70 8.45 -9.04
C PHE A 186 7.29 7.94 -8.70
N VAL A 187 6.49 7.70 -9.72
CA VAL A 187 5.21 7.02 -9.61
C VAL A 187 5.25 5.74 -10.42
N VAL A 188 5.01 4.61 -9.78
CA VAL A 188 4.97 3.30 -10.43
C VAL A 188 3.72 3.19 -11.29
N THR A 189 3.88 2.81 -12.56
CA THR A 189 2.77 2.57 -13.51
C THR A 189 2.60 1.10 -13.86
N LYS A 190 3.71 0.32 -13.83
CA LYS A 190 3.72 -1.09 -14.20
C LYS A 190 4.85 -1.85 -13.51
N VAL A 191 4.65 -3.14 -13.29
CA VAL A 191 5.67 -4.05 -12.77
C VAL A 191 5.70 -5.32 -13.60
N THR A 192 6.89 -5.71 -14.04
CA THR A 192 7.13 -7.00 -14.70
C THR A 192 7.76 -7.96 -13.71
N PHE A 193 7.13 -9.09 -13.53
CA PHE A 193 7.62 -10.21 -12.73
C PHE A 193 8.27 -11.26 -13.62
N ARG A 194 9.39 -11.81 -13.17
CA ARG A 194 9.99 -13.01 -13.75
C ARG A 194 9.75 -14.18 -12.81
N LEU A 195 8.96 -15.13 -13.24
CA LEU A 195 8.50 -16.28 -12.47
C LEU A 195 9.08 -17.56 -13.03
N GLU A 196 8.79 -18.68 -12.38
CA GLU A 196 9.22 -20.00 -12.83
C GLU A 196 8.00 -20.89 -13.09
N GLN A 197 8.13 -21.86 -13.98
CA GLN A 197 7.12 -22.91 -14.14
C GLN A 197 7.10 -23.76 -12.89
N GLY A 198 5.92 -24.04 -12.38
CA GLY A 198 5.69 -24.83 -11.18
C GLY A 198 4.54 -25.81 -11.35
N ASP A 199 4.41 -26.70 -10.39
CA ASP A 199 3.27 -27.61 -10.31
C ASP A 199 2.03 -26.85 -9.82
N PRO A 200 0.95 -26.76 -10.61
CA PRO A 200 -0.28 -26.05 -10.23
C PRO A 200 -0.91 -26.54 -8.91
N GLU A 201 -0.79 -27.82 -8.58
CA GLU A 201 -1.32 -28.36 -7.32
C GLU A 201 -0.50 -27.84 -6.13
N GLN A 202 0.82 -27.87 -6.21
CA GLN A 202 1.70 -27.37 -5.16
C GLN A 202 1.55 -25.84 -4.97
N ILE A 203 1.39 -25.06 -6.06
CA ILE A 203 1.11 -23.63 -6.00
C ILE A 203 -0.21 -23.39 -5.25
N ALA A 204 -1.25 -24.13 -5.61
CA ALA A 204 -2.56 -24.02 -4.98
C ALA A 204 -2.53 -24.39 -3.49
N GLU A 205 -1.86 -25.49 -3.12
CA GLU A 205 -1.68 -25.92 -1.74
C GLU A 205 -0.94 -24.86 -0.90
N LYS A 206 0.16 -24.30 -1.43
CA LYS A 206 0.94 -23.26 -0.77
C LYS A 206 0.10 -22.01 -0.55
N MET A 207 -0.64 -21.54 -1.56
CA MET A 207 -1.55 -20.40 -1.42
C MET A 207 -2.65 -20.67 -0.37
N ALA A 208 -3.22 -21.88 -0.34
CA ALA A 208 -4.24 -22.25 0.64
C ALA A 208 -3.69 -22.30 2.06
N ASP A 209 -2.49 -22.84 2.28
CA ASP A 209 -1.81 -22.84 3.57
C ASP A 209 -1.52 -21.40 4.06
N LEU A 210 -0.96 -20.54 3.21
CA LEU A 210 -0.71 -19.15 3.55
C LEU A 210 -2.00 -18.39 3.89
N ALA A 211 -3.07 -18.62 3.14
CA ALA A 211 -4.38 -18.03 3.43
C ALA A 211 -4.95 -18.53 4.77
N LYS A 212 -4.79 -19.82 5.10
CA LYS A 212 -5.19 -20.39 6.39
C LYS A 212 -4.42 -19.73 7.53
N ARG A 213 -3.08 -19.72 7.47
CA ARG A 213 -2.23 -19.08 8.49
C ARG A 213 -2.60 -17.62 8.71
N ARG A 214 -2.93 -16.89 7.63
CA ARG A 214 -3.35 -15.50 7.70
C ARG A 214 -4.68 -15.35 8.44
N ARG A 215 -5.69 -16.14 8.10
CA ARG A 215 -6.99 -16.12 8.80
C ARG A 215 -6.88 -16.46 10.28
N GLU A 216 -6.00 -17.39 10.62
CA GLU A 216 -5.78 -17.80 12.01
C GLU A 216 -5.06 -16.75 12.83
N LYS A 217 -4.11 -16.01 12.24
CA LYS A 217 -3.20 -15.12 12.96
C LYS A 217 -3.52 -13.64 12.87
N GLN A 218 -4.24 -13.18 11.83
CA GLN A 218 -4.49 -11.76 11.62
C GLN A 218 -5.96 -11.39 11.83
N PRO A 219 -6.25 -10.17 12.31
CA PRO A 219 -7.61 -9.69 12.59
C PRO A 219 -8.30 -9.20 11.32
N LEU A 220 -8.51 -10.10 10.34
CA LEU A 220 -9.04 -9.77 9.01
C LEU A 220 -10.51 -9.29 9.04
N GLU A 221 -11.21 -9.55 10.13
CA GLU A 221 -12.57 -9.12 10.41
C GLU A 221 -12.71 -7.62 10.74
N TYR A 222 -11.58 -6.95 11.04
CA TYR A 222 -11.56 -5.53 11.37
C TYR A 222 -10.79 -4.70 10.33
N PRO A 223 -11.23 -3.46 10.04
CA PRO A 223 -10.44 -2.52 9.26
C PRO A 223 -9.10 -2.21 9.95
N SER A 224 -8.03 -2.21 9.16
CA SER A 224 -6.67 -1.86 9.62
C SER A 224 -5.78 -1.49 8.43
N ALA A 225 -4.59 -0.97 8.70
CA ALA A 225 -3.54 -0.75 7.70
C ALA A 225 -2.43 -1.84 7.77
N GLY A 226 -2.79 -3.07 8.12
CA GLY A 226 -1.82 -4.15 8.29
C GLY A 226 -1.04 -4.07 9.60
N SER A 227 0.19 -4.59 9.61
CA SER A 227 1.10 -4.43 10.76
C SER A 227 1.45 -2.96 10.93
N THR A 228 1.21 -2.43 12.14
CA THR A 228 1.42 -1.00 12.40
C THR A 228 2.89 -0.64 12.53
N PHE A 229 3.72 -1.57 12.97
CA PHE A 229 5.14 -1.34 13.24
C PHE A 229 6.02 -2.27 12.41
N LYS A 230 7.17 -1.74 11.97
CA LYS A 230 8.25 -2.53 11.40
C LYS A 230 8.76 -3.55 12.43
N ARG A 231 9.32 -4.65 11.94
CA ARG A 231 9.98 -5.63 12.80
C ARG A 231 11.30 -5.04 13.31
N PRO A 232 11.48 -4.84 14.63
CA PRO A 232 12.75 -4.38 15.17
C PRO A 232 13.79 -5.50 15.11
N GLU A 233 15.06 -5.12 15.04
CA GLU A 233 16.17 -6.07 14.99
C GLU A 233 16.15 -7.02 16.20
N GLY A 234 16.28 -8.31 15.94
CA GLY A 234 16.28 -9.36 16.96
C GLY A 234 14.93 -9.63 17.64
N HIS A 235 13.87 -8.90 17.32
CA HIS A 235 12.59 -8.98 18.02
C HIS A 235 11.39 -9.08 17.06
N PHE A 236 10.22 -9.36 17.63
CA PHE A 236 8.92 -9.25 16.95
C PHE A 236 8.09 -8.15 17.62
N ALA A 237 7.70 -7.12 16.87
CA ALA A 237 6.93 -6.00 17.42
C ALA A 237 5.66 -6.46 18.16
N GLY A 238 4.87 -7.38 17.58
CA GLY A 238 3.66 -7.90 18.21
C GLY A 238 3.91 -8.62 19.55
N GLN A 239 5.06 -9.30 19.70
CA GLN A 239 5.45 -9.93 20.94
C GLN A 239 5.80 -8.89 22.02
N LEU A 240 6.63 -7.91 21.69
CA LEU A 240 7.00 -6.83 22.62
C LEU A 240 5.77 -6.06 23.10
N ILE A 241 4.82 -5.77 22.19
CA ILE A 241 3.56 -5.11 22.53
C ILE A 241 2.71 -5.96 23.47
N MET A 242 2.59 -7.26 23.20
CA MET A 242 1.85 -8.20 24.04
C MET A 242 2.47 -8.30 25.45
N GLU A 243 3.79 -8.45 25.52
CA GLU A 243 4.52 -8.54 26.79
C GLU A 243 4.50 -7.22 27.57
N SER A 244 4.31 -6.07 26.90
CA SER A 244 4.08 -4.77 27.54
C SER A 244 2.68 -4.63 28.15
N GLY A 245 1.84 -5.68 28.08
CA GLY A 245 0.48 -5.66 28.62
C GLY A 245 -0.51 -4.85 27.79
N LEU A 246 -0.23 -4.66 26.48
CA LEU A 246 -1.02 -3.81 25.61
C LEU A 246 -2.01 -4.59 24.72
N ARG A 247 -2.12 -5.91 24.87
CA ARG A 247 -3.16 -6.68 24.17
C ARG A 247 -4.54 -6.13 24.50
N GLY A 248 -5.29 -5.69 23.49
CA GLY A 248 -6.63 -5.14 23.66
C GLY A 248 -6.65 -3.70 24.21
N TYR A 249 -5.50 -3.04 24.38
CA TYR A 249 -5.44 -1.63 24.75
C TYR A 249 -6.14 -0.77 23.70
N SER A 250 -6.95 0.18 24.11
CA SER A 250 -7.76 1.00 23.22
C SER A 250 -7.79 2.47 23.64
N VAL A 251 -7.89 3.35 22.64
CA VAL A 251 -8.22 4.76 22.78
C VAL A 251 -9.33 5.05 21.77
N GLY A 252 -10.45 5.62 22.24
CA GLY A 252 -11.61 5.84 21.37
C GLY A 252 -12.02 4.57 20.62
N GLY A 253 -12.08 4.64 19.30
CA GLY A 253 -12.40 3.53 18.42
C GLY A 253 -11.19 2.70 17.96
N ALA A 254 -9.96 3.11 18.27
CA ALA A 254 -8.74 2.38 17.91
C ALA A 254 -8.34 1.38 18.99
N LYS A 255 -7.92 0.18 18.59
CA LYS A 255 -7.59 -0.90 19.54
C LYS A 255 -6.38 -1.71 19.04
N VAL A 256 -5.46 -2.06 19.94
CA VAL A 256 -4.46 -3.12 19.70
C VAL A 256 -5.19 -4.45 19.60
N SER A 257 -5.04 -5.14 18.48
CA SER A 257 -5.76 -6.39 18.23
C SER A 257 -5.39 -7.47 19.27
N GLU A 258 -6.41 -8.14 19.79
CA GLU A 258 -6.20 -9.27 20.69
C GLU A 258 -5.65 -10.51 19.98
N LYS A 259 -5.93 -10.62 18.68
CA LYS A 259 -5.49 -11.75 17.83
C LYS A 259 -4.03 -11.60 17.39
N HIS A 260 -3.60 -10.36 17.09
CA HIS A 260 -2.23 -10.05 16.68
C HIS A 260 -1.83 -8.64 17.16
N CYS A 261 -1.07 -8.55 18.24
CA CYS A 261 -0.75 -7.27 18.87
C CYS A 261 0.08 -6.30 17.99
N GLY A 262 0.64 -6.75 16.87
CA GLY A 262 1.28 -5.88 15.87
C GLY A 262 0.29 -5.07 15.01
N PHE A 263 -1.02 -5.35 15.13
CA PHE A 263 -2.10 -4.65 14.40
C PHE A 263 -2.84 -3.71 15.34
N ILE A 264 -3.05 -2.48 14.89
CA ILE A 264 -4.07 -1.59 15.43
C ILE A 264 -5.28 -1.68 14.50
N ILE A 265 -6.45 -1.91 15.08
CA ILE A 265 -7.71 -2.11 14.36
C ILE A 265 -8.68 -0.96 14.65
N ASN A 266 -9.54 -0.66 13.69
CA ASN A 266 -10.69 0.21 13.85
C ASN A 266 -11.90 -0.64 14.27
N THR A 267 -12.42 -0.41 15.46
CA THR A 267 -13.57 -1.14 16.00
C THR A 267 -14.93 -0.56 15.58
N GLY A 268 -14.92 0.47 14.72
CA GLY A 268 -16.13 1.07 14.12
C GLY A 268 -16.02 2.58 13.93
N ASN A 269 -15.61 3.33 14.94
CA ASN A 269 -15.63 4.80 14.94
C ASN A 269 -14.24 5.40 15.32
N ALA A 270 -13.15 4.71 14.96
CA ALA A 270 -11.82 5.23 15.23
C ALA A 270 -11.53 6.50 14.41
N THR A 271 -10.94 7.49 15.06
CA THR A 271 -10.33 8.64 14.42
C THR A 271 -8.85 8.40 14.14
N ALA A 272 -8.24 9.23 13.30
CA ALA A 272 -6.80 9.17 13.07
C ALA A 272 -6.03 9.51 14.36
N GLU A 273 -6.58 10.42 15.17
CA GLU A 273 -5.99 10.79 16.46
C GLU A 273 -6.02 9.63 17.45
N ASP A 274 -7.14 8.89 17.57
CA ASP A 274 -7.22 7.67 18.40
C ASP A 274 -6.11 6.68 18.04
N VAL A 275 -5.85 6.47 16.74
CA VAL A 275 -4.79 5.56 16.27
C VAL A 275 -3.41 6.08 16.62
N LYS A 276 -3.15 7.38 16.48
CA LYS A 276 -1.87 8.01 16.85
C LYS A 276 -1.62 7.87 18.36
N ASP A 277 -2.63 8.08 19.18
CA ASP A 277 -2.55 7.93 20.62
C ASP A 277 -2.21 6.49 21.03
N VAL A 278 -2.84 5.49 20.37
CA VAL A 278 -2.49 4.08 20.58
C VAL A 278 -1.04 3.81 20.15
N ILE A 279 -0.60 4.32 19.00
CA ILE A 279 0.78 4.18 18.51
C ILE A 279 1.77 4.79 19.51
N TRP A 280 1.48 6.01 20.00
CA TRP A 280 2.33 6.70 20.95
C TRP A 280 2.49 5.90 22.26
N GLU A 281 1.37 5.43 22.83
CA GLU A 281 1.39 4.65 24.08
C GLU A 281 2.11 3.31 23.91
N VAL A 282 1.91 2.64 22.77
CA VAL A 282 2.62 1.39 22.43
C VAL A 282 4.13 1.65 22.38
N ARG A 283 4.57 2.68 21.67
CA ARG A 283 6.00 3.04 21.59
C ARG A 283 6.58 3.37 22.96
N ARG A 284 5.87 4.18 23.73
CA ARG A 284 6.30 4.57 25.09
C ARG A 284 6.52 3.35 25.98
N ARG A 285 5.52 2.46 26.13
CA ARG A 285 5.62 1.30 27.02
C ARG A 285 6.64 0.26 26.56
N VAL A 286 6.73 0.01 25.25
CA VAL A 286 7.75 -0.92 24.73
C VAL A 286 9.15 -0.37 24.97
N LYS A 287 9.36 0.94 24.75
CA LYS A 287 10.65 1.60 25.04
C LYS A 287 11.00 1.54 26.51
N GLU A 288 10.07 1.83 27.41
CA GLU A 288 10.29 1.78 28.86
C GLU A 288 10.68 0.38 29.34
N ARG A 289 10.01 -0.66 28.79
CA ARG A 289 10.20 -2.03 29.26
C ARG A 289 11.38 -2.77 28.63
N PHE A 290 11.61 -2.57 27.33
CA PHE A 290 12.58 -3.35 26.56
C PHE A 290 13.73 -2.53 25.97
N GLN A 291 13.71 -1.21 26.11
CA GLN A 291 14.66 -0.26 25.51
C GLN A 291 14.69 -0.34 23.97
N VAL A 292 13.60 -0.84 23.35
CA VAL A 292 13.42 -0.95 21.89
C VAL A 292 12.51 0.18 21.40
N ASP A 293 12.98 0.91 20.38
CA ASP A 293 12.16 1.90 19.67
C ASP A 293 11.39 1.22 18.54
N LEU A 294 10.06 1.24 18.62
CA LEU A 294 9.21 0.77 17.53
C LEU A 294 9.02 1.86 16.47
N GLU A 295 9.35 1.54 15.23
CA GLU A 295 9.13 2.41 14.07
C GLU A 295 7.79 2.06 13.41
N PRO A 296 6.88 3.03 13.20
CA PRO A 296 5.66 2.79 12.44
C PRO A 296 5.97 2.39 10.98
N GLU A 297 5.29 1.36 10.48
CA GLU A 297 5.33 0.95 9.07
C GLU A 297 4.28 1.68 8.25
N ILE A 298 3.13 1.99 8.87
CA ILE A 298 2.04 2.73 8.23
C ILE A 298 2.49 4.15 7.87
N LYS A 299 1.95 4.66 6.76
CA LYS A 299 2.23 6.01 6.27
C LYS A 299 1.11 6.95 6.70
N PHE A 300 1.51 8.12 7.24
CA PHE A 300 0.57 9.17 7.63
C PHE A 300 0.36 10.14 6.46
N LEU A 301 -0.91 10.51 6.23
CA LEU A 301 -1.31 11.43 5.17
C LEU A 301 -2.25 12.51 5.73
#